data_346646b3802ec904060f5a8d8d165c7a
#
_entry.id   346646b3802ec904060f5a8d8d165c7a
#
_cell.length_a   1.000
_cell.length_b   1.000
_cell.length_c   1.000
_cell.angle_alpha   90.00
_cell.angle_beta   90.00
_cell.angle_gamma   90.00
#
_symmetry.space_group_name_H-M   'P 1'
#
loop_
_entity.id
_entity.type
_entity.pdbx_description
1 polymer ?
#
loop_
_entity_poly.entity_id
_entity_poly.type
_entity_poly.pdbx_seq_one_letter_code
_entity_poly.pdbx_strand_id
1 'polypeptide(L)'
;PVVAGRTGNSRIFNHEWADPATFATIGEIPAAEIAQLSGGRLEQPVTVSLNRLIFDYDQIIICGPVFPHEVVGFSGGTKYLVPGVAGPDIINFTHWLGALITSSAVIGAGYTPVRAVVDRAASMVGRPMTCLSLVVTHDGIAGLYVGPPRESWEAAAALSSQTHIVWVDRPFTRVLSVMPAMYDDLWTAAKGMYKLEPAMAEGGEIVIFAPHITEVSYTHGHIIDE
;
A
#
# COMPACT_ATOMS: atom_id res chain seq x y z
N PRO A 1 6.84 -17.79 2.90
CA PRO A 1 6.51 -18.87 3.85
C PRO A 1 5.41 -18.41 4.77
N VAL A 2 4.33 -19.17 4.76
CA VAL A 2 3.21 -19.01 5.67
C VAL A 2 3.69 -19.30 7.08
N VAL A 3 3.63 -18.33 7.98
CA VAL A 3 3.93 -18.55 9.38
C VAL A 3 2.63 -18.88 10.08
N ALA A 4 2.46 -20.13 10.48
CA ALA A 4 1.35 -20.55 11.31
C ALA A 4 1.90 -21.10 12.63
N GLY A 5 1.27 -20.77 13.76
CA GLY A 5 1.68 -21.33 15.02
C GLY A 5 1.42 -20.45 16.23
N ARG A 6 2.08 -20.80 17.31
CA ARG A 6 2.07 -20.05 18.57
C ARG A 6 3.51 -19.72 18.96
N THR A 7 3.72 -18.48 19.37
CA THR A 7 4.94 -18.06 20.08
C THR A 7 4.56 -17.73 21.52
N GLY A 8 4.86 -18.62 22.44
CA GLY A 8 4.39 -18.51 23.81
C GLY A 8 2.85 -18.58 23.90
N ASN A 9 2.22 -17.56 24.44
CA ASN A 9 0.76 -17.41 24.54
C ASN A 9 0.13 -16.73 23.31
N SER A 10 0.92 -16.29 22.34
CA SER A 10 0.44 -15.58 21.14
C SER A 10 -0.02 -16.57 20.08
N ARG A 11 -1.07 -16.20 19.34
CA ARG A 11 -1.54 -16.90 18.14
C ARG A 11 -1.10 -16.12 16.91
N ILE A 12 -0.67 -16.85 15.88
CA ILE A 12 -0.32 -16.28 14.58
C ILE A 12 -1.33 -16.81 13.58
N PHE A 13 -1.95 -15.89 12.85
CA PHE A 13 -2.91 -16.18 11.80
C PHE A 13 -2.41 -15.58 10.49
N ASN A 14 -2.64 -16.29 9.39
CA ASN A 14 -2.50 -15.72 8.05
C ASN A 14 -3.81 -15.06 7.64
N HIS A 15 -3.71 -14.10 6.73
CA HIS A 15 -4.88 -13.54 6.09
C HIS A 15 -5.26 -14.43 4.90
N GLU A 16 -6.34 -15.19 5.06
CA GLU A 16 -6.87 -16.09 4.03
C GLU A 16 -7.72 -15.29 3.03
N TRP A 17 -7.05 -14.46 2.24
CA TRP A 17 -7.69 -13.47 1.35
C TRP A 17 -8.58 -14.08 0.25
N ALA A 18 -8.34 -15.33 -0.13
CA ALA A 18 -9.12 -16.04 -1.14
C ALA A 18 -10.43 -16.65 -0.59
N ASP A 19 -10.57 -16.75 0.75
CA ASP A 19 -11.78 -17.27 1.39
C ASP A 19 -12.74 -16.13 1.76
N PRO A 20 -13.92 -16.02 1.12
CA PRO A 20 -14.92 -15.02 1.48
C PRO A 20 -15.36 -15.07 2.94
N ALA A 21 -15.29 -16.23 3.59
CA ALA A 21 -15.64 -16.39 4.99
C ALA A 21 -14.66 -15.65 5.95
N THR A 22 -13.49 -15.25 5.47
CA THR A 22 -12.51 -14.47 6.22
C THR A 22 -13.03 -13.06 6.55
N PHE A 23 -13.93 -12.52 5.75
CA PHE A 23 -14.33 -11.12 5.84
C PHE A 23 -15.61 -10.90 6.64
N ALA A 24 -15.67 -9.73 7.29
CA ALA A 24 -16.88 -9.14 7.83
C ALA A 24 -17.09 -7.76 7.18
N THR A 25 -18.25 -7.53 6.61
CA THR A 25 -18.65 -6.21 6.11
C THR A 25 -18.95 -5.31 7.30
N ILE A 26 -18.30 -4.13 7.35
CA ILE A 26 -18.43 -3.17 8.45
C ILE A 26 -19.20 -1.92 8.06
N GLY A 27 -19.56 -1.79 6.79
CA GLY A 27 -20.37 -0.69 6.27
C GLY A 27 -20.00 -0.31 4.85
N GLU A 28 -20.47 0.86 4.45
CA GLU A 28 -20.25 1.43 3.13
C GLU A 28 -19.86 2.90 3.29
N ILE A 29 -18.92 3.37 2.46
CA ILE A 29 -18.65 4.80 2.31
C ILE A 29 -19.54 5.31 1.20
N PRO A 30 -20.44 6.28 1.47
CA PRO A 30 -21.41 6.74 0.48
C PRO A 30 -20.76 7.45 -0.71
N ALA A 31 -21.42 7.43 -1.87
CA ALA A 31 -20.95 8.08 -3.11
C ALA A 31 -20.58 9.55 -2.93
N ALA A 32 -21.41 10.33 -2.23
CA ALA A 32 -21.15 11.74 -1.96
C ALA A 32 -19.89 11.96 -1.10
N GLU A 33 -19.63 11.07 -0.14
CA GLU A 33 -18.41 11.12 0.68
C GLU A 33 -17.18 10.73 -0.15
N ILE A 34 -17.32 9.72 -1.01
CA ILE A 34 -16.26 9.35 -1.96
C ILE A 34 -15.93 10.50 -2.92
N ALA A 35 -16.93 11.21 -3.43
CA ALA A 35 -16.69 12.37 -4.30
C ALA A 35 -15.82 13.43 -3.59
N GLN A 36 -16.09 13.69 -2.30
CA GLN A 36 -15.28 14.61 -1.51
C GLN A 36 -13.84 14.08 -1.29
N LEU A 37 -13.70 12.83 -0.84
CA LEU A 37 -12.41 12.23 -0.53
C LEU A 37 -11.52 12.06 -1.78
N SER A 38 -12.13 11.72 -2.92
CA SER A 38 -11.43 11.53 -4.19
C SER A 38 -11.10 12.83 -4.93
N GLY A 39 -11.58 13.97 -4.45
CA GLY A 39 -11.47 15.26 -5.15
C GLY A 39 -12.29 15.26 -6.45
N GLY A 40 -13.48 14.67 -6.44
CA GLY A 40 -14.41 14.60 -7.56
C GLY A 40 -14.05 13.56 -8.64
N ARG A 41 -13.05 12.71 -8.42
CA ARG A 41 -12.62 11.72 -9.42
C ARG A 41 -13.54 10.51 -9.52
N LEU A 42 -14.17 10.14 -8.40
CA LEU A 42 -15.11 9.03 -8.32
C LEU A 42 -16.32 9.46 -7.47
N GLU A 43 -17.51 9.02 -7.89
CA GLU A 43 -18.78 9.25 -7.19
C GLU A 43 -19.59 7.95 -7.18
N GLN A 44 -19.04 6.94 -6.52
CA GLN A 44 -19.70 5.65 -6.34
C GLN A 44 -19.50 5.18 -4.91
N PRO A 45 -20.48 4.50 -4.31
CA PRO A 45 -20.31 3.95 -2.98
C PRO A 45 -19.28 2.82 -3.00
N VAL A 46 -18.63 2.57 -1.86
CA VAL A 46 -17.71 1.45 -1.72
C VAL A 46 -17.96 0.69 -0.42
N THR A 47 -18.18 -0.61 -0.54
CA THR A 47 -18.33 -1.52 0.59
C THR A 47 -16.98 -1.69 1.29
N VAL A 48 -16.99 -1.59 2.60
CA VAL A 48 -15.81 -1.86 3.43
C VAL A 48 -16.00 -3.17 4.17
N SER A 49 -15.17 -4.14 3.86
CA SER A 49 -15.06 -5.40 4.59
C SER A 49 -13.63 -5.65 5.01
N LEU A 50 -13.44 -6.21 6.19
CA LEU A 50 -12.15 -6.50 6.79
C LEU A 50 -12.12 -7.93 7.33
N ASN A 51 -10.90 -8.43 7.54
CA ASN A 51 -10.72 -9.71 8.23
C ASN A 51 -11.45 -9.69 9.57
N ARG A 52 -12.38 -10.64 9.77
CA ARG A 52 -13.24 -10.70 10.96
C ARG A 52 -12.48 -10.85 12.27
N LEU A 53 -11.28 -11.43 12.24
CA LEU A 53 -10.45 -11.58 13.42
C LEU A 53 -10.11 -10.25 14.11
N ILE A 54 -10.12 -9.13 13.38
CA ILE A 54 -9.90 -7.80 13.96
C ILE A 54 -10.91 -7.48 15.06
N PHE A 55 -12.14 -7.97 14.91
CA PHE A 55 -13.26 -7.66 15.80
C PHE A 55 -13.30 -8.53 17.06
N ASP A 56 -12.45 -9.56 17.13
CA ASP A 56 -12.28 -10.41 18.31
C ASP A 56 -11.39 -9.76 19.38
N TYR A 57 -10.78 -8.59 19.07
CA TYR A 57 -9.84 -7.89 19.95
C TYR A 57 -10.30 -6.49 20.29
N ASP A 58 -9.96 -6.02 21.49
CA ASP A 58 -10.32 -4.70 22.00
C ASP A 58 -9.36 -3.59 21.57
N GLN A 59 -8.12 -3.96 21.26
CA GLN A 59 -7.04 -3.06 20.85
C GLN A 59 -6.34 -3.59 19.60
N ILE A 60 -6.09 -2.70 18.64
CA ILE A 60 -5.34 -3.01 17.42
C ILE A 60 -3.98 -2.33 17.50
N ILE A 61 -2.93 -3.10 17.30
CA ILE A 61 -1.57 -2.59 17.14
C ILE A 61 -1.14 -2.83 15.70
N ILE A 62 -0.82 -1.74 15.00
CA ILE A 62 -0.32 -1.77 13.63
C ILE A 62 1.19 -1.56 13.69
N CYS A 63 1.97 -2.51 13.16
CA CYS A 63 3.42 -2.42 13.15
C CYS A 63 3.97 -2.67 11.75
N GLY A 64 4.73 -1.73 11.23
CA GLY A 64 5.36 -1.92 9.93
C GLY A 64 6.03 -0.68 9.35
N PRO A 65 6.82 -0.86 8.27
CA PRO A 65 7.59 0.21 7.65
C PRO A 65 6.75 1.14 6.78
N VAL A 66 7.24 2.37 6.66
CA VAL A 66 6.69 3.43 5.82
C VAL A 66 7.66 3.73 4.70
N PHE A 67 7.26 3.45 3.44
CA PHE A 67 8.02 3.69 2.23
C PHE A 67 7.22 4.49 1.21
N PRO A 68 7.85 5.20 0.27
CA PRO A 68 7.17 5.73 -0.90
C PRO A 68 6.43 4.61 -1.65
N HIS A 69 5.18 4.89 -2.06
CA HIS A 69 4.27 3.88 -2.59
C HIS A 69 3.45 4.43 -3.76
N GLU A 70 3.40 3.69 -4.85
CA GLU A 70 2.84 4.07 -6.15
C GLU A 70 1.32 4.25 -6.18
N VAL A 71 0.59 3.73 -5.16
CA VAL A 71 -0.88 3.84 -5.11
C VAL A 71 -1.36 4.83 -4.07
N VAL A 72 -0.68 4.96 -2.93
CA VAL A 72 -1.19 5.67 -1.75
C VAL A 72 -0.26 6.78 -1.27
N GLY A 73 0.82 7.06 -1.97
CA GLY A 73 1.84 8.04 -1.62
C GLY A 73 2.95 7.45 -0.74
N PHE A 74 2.61 7.06 0.48
CA PHE A 74 3.46 6.29 1.39
C PHE A 74 2.70 5.09 1.94
N SER A 75 3.38 3.96 2.11
CA SER A 75 2.86 2.78 2.81
C SER A 75 2.70 3.02 4.32
N GLY A 76 2.37 2.01 5.08
CA GLY A 76 2.30 2.10 6.53
C GLY A 76 0.98 2.67 7.08
N GLY A 77 0.91 2.80 8.41
CA GLY A 77 -0.27 3.27 9.10
C GLY A 77 -1.49 2.39 8.84
N THR A 78 -2.64 3.01 8.71
CA THR A 78 -3.92 2.34 8.43
C THR A 78 -3.94 1.51 7.15
N LYS A 79 -2.94 1.70 6.26
CA LYS A 79 -2.81 0.87 5.04
C LYS A 79 -2.61 -0.62 5.35
N TYR A 80 -2.11 -0.98 6.51
CA TYR A 80 -2.03 -2.37 6.93
C TYR A 80 -3.39 -2.99 7.26
N LEU A 81 -4.39 -2.17 7.55
CA LEU A 81 -5.78 -2.62 7.66
C LEU A 81 -6.49 -2.54 6.30
N VAL A 82 -6.42 -1.39 5.65
CA VAL A 82 -7.07 -1.12 4.37
C VAL A 82 -6.02 -0.62 3.37
N PRO A 83 -5.71 -1.39 2.33
CA PRO A 83 -6.29 -2.67 1.92
C PRO A 83 -5.66 -3.92 2.54
N GLY A 84 -4.67 -3.83 3.42
CA GLY A 84 -3.80 -4.93 3.86
C GLY A 84 -4.49 -6.20 4.33
N VAL A 85 -5.63 -6.08 5.02
CA VAL A 85 -6.48 -7.22 5.43
C VAL A 85 -7.95 -6.95 5.11
N ALA A 86 -8.20 -6.17 4.05
CA ALA A 86 -9.54 -5.82 3.58
C ALA A 86 -10.04 -6.76 2.48
N GLY A 87 -11.34 -6.68 2.21
CA GLY A 87 -11.97 -7.41 1.13
C GLY A 87 -11.79 -6.75 -0.25
N PRO A 88 -12.17 -7.43 -1.32
CA PRO A 88 -11.86 -7.04 -2.70
C PRO A 88 -12.43 -5.69 -3.13
N ASP A 89 -13.61 -5.31 -2.66
CA ASP A 89 -14.27 -4.08 -3.12
C ASP A 89 -13.42 -2.83 -2.83
N ILE A 90 -12.98 -2.67 -1.58
CA ILE A 90 -12.14 -1.52 -1.20
C ILE A 90 -10.72 -1.63 -1.74
N ILE A 91 -10.19 -2.84 -1.93
CA ILE A 91 -8.89 -3.07 -2.58
C ILE A 91 -8.95 -2.54 -4.02
N ASN A 92 -9.91 -3.03 -4.81
CA ASN A 92 -10.08 -2.64 -6.21
C ASN A 92 -10.34 -1.15 -6.33
N PHE A 93 -11.21 -0.61 -5.47
CA PHE A 93 -11.52 0.82 -5.44
C PHE A 93 -10.29 1.70 -5.21
N THR A 94 -9.48 1.39 -4.19
CA THR A 94 -8.29 2.18 -3.85
C THR A 94 -7.22 2.11 -4.93
N HIS A 95 -7.05 0.97 -5.59
CA HIS A 95 -6.13 0.81 -6.71
C HIS A 95 -6.62 1.57 -7.95
N TRP A 96 -7.93 1.50 -8.26
CA TRP A 96 -8.51 2.27 -9.35
C TRP A 96 -8.39 3.78 -9.13
N LEU A 97 -8.69 4.28 -7.93
CA LEU A 97 -8.50 5.69 -7.60
C LEU A 97 -7.03 6.10 -7.74
N GLY A 98 -6.08 5.26 -7.31
CA GLY A 98 -4.65 5.49 -7.49
C GLY A 98 -4.25 5.58 -8.97
N ALA A 99 -4.80 4.69 -9.80
CA ALA A 99 -4.58 4.70 -11.24
C ALA A 99 -5.10 5.97 -11.92
N LEU A 100 -6.28 6.46 -11.52
CA LEU A 100 -6.85 7.72 -12.03
C LEU A 100 -6.01 8.96 -11.67
N ILE A 101 -5.32 8.93 -10.52
CA ILE A 101 -4.42 10.01 -10.11
C ILE A 101 -3.07 9.91 -10.84
N THR A 102 -2.65 8.72 -11.19
CA THR A 102 -1.38 8.26 -11.76
C THR A 102 -0.29 8.00 -10.71
N SER A 103 0.52 6.96 -10.96
CA SER A 103 1.64 6.59 -10.07
C SER A 103 2.64 7.73 -9.92
N SER A 104 2.93 8.42 -11.00
CA SER A 104 3.86 9.56 -11.05
C SER A 104 3.44 10.72 -10.13
N ALA A 105 2.13 10.98 -10.02
CA ALA A 105 1.61 12.02 -9.13
C ALA A 105 1.43 11.57 -7.69
N VAL A 106 1.34 10.25 -7.45
CA VAL A 106 1.05 9.68 -6.12
C VAL A 106 2.32 9.31 -5.36
N ILE A 107 3.30 8.68 -6.03
CA ILE A 107 4.46 8.09 -5.35
C ILE A 107 5.27 9.16 -4.58
N GLY A 108 5.48 8.92 -3.30
CA GLY A 108 6.17 9.88 -2.44
C GLY A 108 5.40 11.16 -2.12
N ALA A 109 4.18 11.32 -2.65
CA ALA A 109 3.28 12.39 -2.22
C ALA A 109 2.79 12.11 -0.80
N GLY A 110 2.57 13.15 0.00
CA GLY A 110 2.13 13.03 1.38
C GLY A 110 0.71 12.45 1.51
N TYR A 111 -0.23 13.24 1.98
CA TYR A 111 -1.61 12.81 2.16
C TYR A 111 -2.40 12.89 0.85
N THR A 112 -2.60 11.74 0.23
CA THR A 112 -3.28 11.60 -1.08
C THR A 112 -4.78 11.35 -0.91
N PRO A 113 -5.60 11.54 -1.98
CA PRO A 113 -7.00 11.12 -1.97
C PRO A 113 -7.19 9.63 -1.68
N VAL A 114 -6.28 8.76 -2.15
CA VAL A 114 -6.31 7.33 -1.80
C VAL A 114 -6.10 7.13 -0.31
N ARG A 115 -5.13 7.84 0.30
CA ARG A 115 -4.91 7.81 1.76
C ARG A 115 -6.15 8.27 2.51
N ALA A 116 -6.84 9.30 2.04
CA ALA A 116 -8.07 9.79 2.67
C ALA A 116 -9.16 8.70 2.70
N VAL A 117 -9.35 7.96 1.61
CA VAL A 117 -10.29 6.82 1.57
C VAL A 117 -9.85 5.69 2.48
N VAL A 118 -8.56 5.35 2.51
CA VAL A 118 -7.97 4.33 3.39
C VAL A 118 -8.22 4.67 4.87
N ASP A 119 -7.92 5.89 5.27
CA ASP A 119 -8.10 6.36 6.66
C ASP A 119 -9.60 6.39 7.04
N ARG A 120 -10.46 6.81 6.11
CA ARG A 120 -11.91 6.80 6.32
C ARG A 120 -12.45 5.38 6.51
N ALA A 121 -12.02 4.43 5.69
CA ALA A 121 -12.41 3.02 5.84
C ALA A 121 -11.90 2.44 7.16
N ALA A 122 -10.65 2.70 7.53
CA ALA A 122 -10.07 2.26 8.79
C ALA A 122 -10.81 2.85 10.01
N SER A 123 -11.30 4.09 9.94
CA SER A 123 -12.07 4.72 11.02
C SER A 123 -13.38 3.99 11.33
N MET A 124 -13.93 3.22 10.38
CA MET A 124 -15.16 2.45 10.58
C MET A 124 -14.97 1.22 11.48
N VAL A 125 -13.72 0.84 11.77
CA VAL A 125 -13.43 -0.32 12.64
C VAL A 125 -13.91 -0.11 14.07
N GLY A 126 -13.94 1.13 14.55
CA GLY A 126 -14.47 1.48 15.88
C GLY A 126 -13.69 0.87 17.05
N ARG A 127 -12.40 0.55 16.85
CA ARG A 127 -11.51 0.04 17.90
C ARG A 127 -10.33 1.00 18.11
N PRO A 128 -9.81 1.12 19.34
CA PRO A 128 -8.57 1.86 19.58
C PRO A 128 -7.42 1.29 18.75
N MET A 129 -6.63 2.17 18.14
CA MET A 129 -5.51 1.78 17.31
C MET A 129 -4.24 2.50 17.74
N THR A 130 -3.14 1.76 17.80
CA THR A 130 -1.80 2.31 18.00
C THR A 130 -0.92 1.84 16.86
N CYS A 131 -0.20 2.76 16.23
CA CYS A 131 0.77 2.42 15.20
C CYS A 131 2.20 2.49 15.73
N LEU A 132 2.99 1.53 15.30
CA LEU A 132 4.44 1.51 15.35
C LEU A 132 4.93 1.68 13.90
N SER A 133 5.13 2.92 13.50
CA SER A 133 5.51 3.28 12.13
C SER A 133 7.03 3.36 12.05
N LEU A 134 7.64 2.46 11.27
CA LEU A 134 9.09 2.36 11.15
C LEU A 134 9.58 3.03 9.86
N VAL A 135 10.78 3.59 9.93
CA VAL A 135 11.58 3.90 8.74
C VAL A 135 12.80 3.00 8.77
N VAL A 136 12.93 2.15 7.75
CA VAL A 136 13.93 1.09 7.70
C VAL A 136 14.84 1.34 6.52
N THR A 137 16.15 1.30 6.75
CA THR A 137 17.20 1.37 5.74
C THR A 137 17.93 0.04 5.66
N HIS A 138 18.88 -0.06 4.76
CA HIS A 138 19.79 -1.20 4.68
C HIS A 138 20.60 -1.40 6.00
N ASP A 139 20.90 -0.31 6.73
CA ASP A 139 21.67 -0.36 7.99
C ASP A 139 20.79 -0.64 9.24
N GLY A 140 19.47 -0.76 9.05
CA GLY A 140 18.54 -1.06 10.11
C GLY A 140 17.42 -0.03 10.25
N ILE A 141 16.92 0.15 11.48
CA ILE A 141 15.82 1.08 11.79
C ILE A 141 16.39 2.49 11.91
N ALA A 142 16.04 3.37 10.96
CA ALA A 142 16.39 4.79 10.98
C ALA A 142 15.43 5.61 11.87
N GLY A 143 14.19 5.16 12.07
CA GLY A 143 13.20 5.80 12.93
C GLY A 143 12.07 4.89 13.33
N LEU A 144 11.54 5.11 14.54
CA LEU A 144 10.35 4.46 15.07
C LEU A 144 9.45 5.52 15.71
N TYR A 145 8.23 5.61 15.21
CA TYR A 145 7.21 6.53 15.69
C TYR A 145 6.03 5.74 16.22
N VAL A 146 5.66 5.98 17.48
CA VAL A 146 4.60 5.25 18.19
C VAL A 146 3.51 6.22 18.60
N GLY A 147 2.27 5.90 18.28
CA GLY A 147 1.13 6.76 18.62
C GLY A 147 -0.13 6.47 17.80
N PRO A 148 -1.08 7.42 17.78
CA PRO A 148 -2.24 7.33 16.91
C PRO A 148 -1.82 7.13 15.46
N PRO A 149 -2.62 6.41 14.64
CA PRO A 149 -2.23 6.01 13.30
C PRO A 149 -1.78 7.17 12.40
N ARG A 150 -2.50 8.28 12.45
CA ARG A 150 -2.24 9.44 11.59
C ARG A 150 -0.92 10.12 11.94
N GLU A 151 -0.74 10.48 13.20
CA GLU A 151 0.42 11.24 13.68
C GLU A 151 1.72 10.44 13.54
N SER A 152 1.67 9.16 13.94
CA SER A 152 2.84 8.28 13.83
C SER A 152 3.24 8.03 12.37
N TRP A 153 2.24 7.87 11.49
CA TRP A 153 2.48 7.70 10.06
C TRP A 153 3.03 8.99 9.42
N GLU A 154 2.50 10.17 9.74
CA GLU A 154 2.98 11.44 9.19
C GLU A 154 4.44 11.69 9.56
N ALA A 155 4.80 11.45 10.82
CA ALA A 155 6.20 11.58 11.28
C ALA A 155 7.13 10.58 10.55
N ALA A 156 6.69 9.34 10.40
CA ALA A 156 7.45 8.33 9.66
C ALA A 156 7.54 8.66 8.17
N ALA A 157 6.47 9.16 7.53
CA ALA A 157 6.47 9.54 6.14
C ALA A 157 7.41 10.71 5.86
N ALA A 158 7.49 11.68 6.78
CA ALA A 158 8.43 12.80 6.69
C ALA A 158 9.89 12.34 6.70
N LEU A 159 10.26 11.42 7.61
CA LEU A 159 11.59 10.83 7.62
C LEU A 159 11.83 9.93 6.41
N SER A 160 10.84 9.12 6.03
CA SER A 160 10.91 8.23 4.86
C SER A 160 11.13 9.02 3.57
N SER A 161 10.49 10.18 3.42
CA SER A 161 10.72 11.08 2.29
C SER A 161 12.18 11.53 2.18
N GLN A 162 12.80 11.87 3.31
CA GLN A 162 14.21 12.28 3.34
C GLN A 162 15.18 11.11 3.10
N THR A 163 14.77 9.90 3.48
CA THR A 163 15.63 8.71 3.47
C THR A 163 15.54 7.93 2.15
N HIS A 164 14.35 7.85 1.55
CA HIS A 164 14.08 6.95 0.43
C HIS A 164 13.81 7.66 -0.90
N ILE A 165 13.60 9.00 -0.91
CA ILE A 165 13.42 9.75 -2.14
C ILE A 165 14.73 10.41 -2.51
N VAL A 166 15.23 10.08 -3.69
CA VAL A 166 16.43 10.69 -4.27
C VAL A 166 15.98 11.73 -5.29
N TRP A 167 16.26 13.00 -5.00
CA TRP A 167 16.00 14.10 -5.93
C TRP A 167 17.11 14.18 -6.97
N VAL A 168 16.72 14.43 -8.21
CA VAL A 168 17.64 14.55 -9.34
C VAL A 168 17.54 15.96 -9.95
N ASP A 169 18.69 16.53 -10.35
CA ASP A 169 18.73 17.90 -10.88
C ASP A 169 18.12 18.02 -12.28
N ARG A 170 18.06 16.91 -13.03
CA ARG A 170 17.52 16.86 -14.38
C ARG A 170 16.91 15.49 -14.67
N PRO A 171 15.86 15.44 -15.50
CA PRO A 171 15.28 14.17 -15.92
C PRO A 171 16.26 13.29 -16.71
N PHE A 172 16.10 11.97 -16.57
CA PHE A 172 16.87 11.00 -17.33
C PHE A 172 16.22 10.69 -18.67
N THR A 173 17.03 10.56 -19.72
CA THR A 173 16.56 10.12 -21.05
C THR A 173 16.57 8.60 -21.19
N ARG A 174 17.42 7.92 -20.42
CA ARG A 174 17.52 6.45 -20.40
C ARG A 174 17.97 5.97 -19.03
N VAL A 175 17.32 4.93 -18.49
CA VAL A 175 17.66 4.32 -17.19
C VAL A 175 17.61 2.80 -17.31
N LEU A 176 18.58 2.13 -16.68
CA LEU A 176 18.57 0.69 -16.45
C LEU A 176 18.08 0.42 -15.02
N SER A 177 16.91 -0.24 -14.90
CA SER A 177 16.35 -0.70 -13.63
C SER A 177 16.67 -2.18 -13.43
N VAL A 178 17.57 -2.48 -12.48
CA VAL A 178 17.94 -3.86 -12.15
C VAL A 178 17.06 -4.36 -11.01
N MET A 179 16.26 -5.36 -11.30
CA MET A 179 15.29 -5.88 -10.33
C MET A 179 15.93 -6.88 -9.36
N PRO A 180 15.74 -6.69 -8.04
CA PRO A 180 16.22 -7.66 -7.07
C PRO A 180 15.38 -8.95 -7.10
N ALA A 181 15.97 -10.07 -6.70
CA ALA A 181 15.38 -11.39 -6.73
C ALA A 181 14.10 -11.58 -5.89
N MET A 182 13.77 -10.59 -5.03
CA MET A 182 12.51 -10.60 -4.28
C MET A 182 11.26 -10.38 -5.13
N TYR A 183 11.42 -9.84 -6.34
CA TYR A 183 10.34 -9.73 -7.33
C TYR A 183 10.45 -10.91 -8.27
N ASP A 184 9.52 -11.83 -8.17
CA ASP A 184 9.52 -13.13 -8.85
C ASP A 184 8.64 -13.18 -10.11
N ASP A 185 7.82 -12.13 -10.33
CA ASP A 185 7.01 -11.98 -11.54
C ASP A 185 7.10 -10.54 -12.11
N LEU A 186 6.68 -10.37 -13.37
CA LEU A 186 6.72 -9.08 -14.06
C LEU A 186 5.73 -8.09 -13.44
N TRP A 187 4.59 -8.55 -12.93
CA TRP A 187 3.57 -7.73 -12.28
C TRP A 187 4.15 -6.94 -11.10
N THR A 188 4.90 -7.60 -10.25
CA THR A 188 5.56 -6.96 -9.10
C THR A 188 6.82 -6.21 -9.52
N ALA A 189 7.56 -6.69 -10.51
CA ALA A 189 8.75 -6.02 -11.05
C ALA A 189 8.46 -4.71 -11.79
N ALA A 190 7.22 -4.48 -12.22
CA ALA A 190 6.78 -3.20 -12.76
C ALA A 190 7.03 -2.01 -11.80
N LYS A 191 7.22 -2.27 -10.51
CA LYS A 191 7.69 -1.25 -9.54
C LYS A 191 9.03 -0.62 -9.93
N GLY A 192 9.87 -1.32 -10.67
CA GLY A 192 11.11 -0.79 -11.25
C GLY A 192 10.86 0.32 -12.29
N MET A 193 9.69 0.34 -12.92
CA MET A 193 9.24 1.41 -13.82
C MET A 193 8.57 2.55 -13.03
N TYR A 194 7.58 2.24 -12.20
CA TYR A 194 6.79 3.24 -11.48
C TYR A 194 7.63 4.16 -10.59
N LYS A 195 8.69 3.63 -9.98
CA LYS A 195 9.58 4.41 -9.11
C LYS A 195 10.48 5.37 -9.88
N LEU A 196 10.73 5.12 -11.16
CA LEU A 196 11.59 5.93 -12.01
C LEU A 196 10.79 6.93 -12.85
N GLU A 197 9.52 6.66 -13.13
CA GLU A 197 8.67 7.48 -13.98
C GLU A 197 8.74 8.98 -13.63
N PRO A 198 8.66 9.43 -12.36
CA PRO A 198 8.74 10.84 -12.02
C PRO A 198 10.09 11.51 -12.35
N ALA A 199 11.14 10.72 -12.54
CA ALA A 199 12.49 11.20 -12.85
C ALA A 199 12.85 11.09 -14.34
N MET A 200 11.91 10.66 -15.19
CA MET A 200 12.16 10.47 -16.62
C MET A 200 11.81 11.72 -17.42
N ALA A 201 12.60 11.97 -18.46
CA ALA A 201 12.26 12.94 -19.49
C ALA A 201 11.10 12.40 -20.35
N GLU A 202 10.31 13.30 -20.93
CA GLU A 202 9.29 12.93 -21.92
C GLU A 202 9.94 12.18 -23.10
N GLY A 203 9.38 11.02 -23.48
CA GLY A 203 9.95 10.14 -24.48
C GLY A 203 11.20 9.36 -24.03
N GLY A 204 11.53 9.43 -22.75
CA GLY A 204 12.65 8.65 -22.17
C GLY A 204 12.37 7.15 -22.14
N GLU A 205 13.44 6.36 -21.95
CA GLU A 205 13.39 4.91 -21.96
C GLU A 205 13.81 4.33 -20.60
N ILE A 206 12.99 3.41 -20.06
CA ILE A 206 13.32 2.61 -18.88
C ILE A 206 13.51 1.17 -19.34
N VAL A 207 14.70 0.63 -19.15
CA VAL A 207 15.01 -0.78 -19.40
C VAL A 207 14.97 -1.53 -18.08
N ILE A 208 14.04 -2.49 -17.94
CA ILE A 208 13.97 -3.38 -16.77
C ILE A 208 14.85 -4.59 -17.06
N PHE A 209 15.88 -4.80 -16.25
CA PHE A 209 16.72 -5.99 -16.29
C PHE A 209 16.34 -6.93 -15.15
N ALA A 210 15.69 -8.04 -15.49
CA ALA A 210 15.14 -9.01 -14.55
C ALA A 210 15.29 -10.45 -15.10
N PRO A 211 16.52 -10.96 -15.29
CA PRO A 211 16.75 -12.25 -15.98
C PRO A 211 16.24 -13.47 -15.22
N HIS A 212 15.87 -13.30 -13.95
CA HIS A 212 15.30 -14.36 -13.10
C HIS A 212 13.78 -14.48 -13.21
N ILE A 213 13.10 -13.52 -13.85
CA ILE A 213 11.64 -13.51 -13.99
C ILE A 213 11.25 -14.27 -15.25
N THR A 214 10.38 -15.26 -15.09
CA THR A 214 9.86 -16.12 -16.17
C THR A 214 8.34 -16.04 -16.31
N GLU A 215 7.65 -15.39 -15.35
CA GLU A 215 6.20 -15.31 -15.29
C GLU A 215 5.72 -13.87 -15.40
N VAL A 216 4.57 -13.67 -16.03
CA VAL A 216 3.91 -12.35 -16.07
C VAL A 216 3.29 -12.05 -14.72
N SER A 217 2.52 -12.97 -14.17
CA SER A 217 1.99 -12.87 -12.81
C SER A 217 1.57 -14.24 -12.28
N TYR A 218 2.06 -14.61 -11.11
CA TYR A 218 1.61 -15.81 -10.41
C TYR A 218 0.18 -15.71 -9.89
N THR A 219 -0.28 -14.51 -9.60
CA THR A 219 -1.63 -14.29 -9.02
C THR A 219 -2.67 -14.00 -10.10
N HIS A 220 -2.32 -13.24 -11.13
CA HIS A 220 -3.25 -12.71 -12.13
C HIS A 220 -2.99 -13.23 -13.55
N GLY A 221 -2.04 -14.14 -13.75
CA GLY A 221 -1.65 -14.66 -15.07
C GLY A 221 -2.84 -15.19 -15.85
N HIS A 222 -3.72 -15.95 -15.20
CA HIS A 222 -4.93 -16.50 -15.81
C HIS A 222 -5.94 -15.47 -16.35
N ILE A 223 -5.89 -14.20 -15.85
CA ILE A 223 -6.72 -13.11 -16.34
C ILE A 223 -6.02 -12.38 -17.49
N ILE A 224 -4.67 -12.34 -17.46
CA ILE A 224 -3.86 -11.60 -18.43
C ILE A 224 -3.70 -12.40 -19.73
N ASP A 225 -3.71 -13.73 -19.64
CA ASP A 225 -3.54 -14.66 -20.77
C ASP A 225 -4.83 -14.85 -21.59
N GLU A 226 -5.99 -14.35 -21.14
CA GLU A 226 -7.26 -14.30 -21.87
C GLU A 226 -7.34 -13.07 -22.79
#